data_f8884a597880e40dffdd52a5df34721a
#
_entry.id   f8884a597880e40dffdd52a5df34721a
#
_cell.length_a   1.000
_cell.length_b   1.000
_cell.length_c   1.000
_cell.angle_alpha   90.00
_cell.angle_beta   90.00
_cell.angle_gamma   90.00
#
_symmetry.space_group_name_H-M   'P 1'
#
loop_
_entity.id
_entity.type
_entity.pdbx_description
1 polymer ?
#
loop_
_entity_poly.entity_id
_entity_poly.type
_entity_poly.pdbx_seq_one_letter_code
_entity_poly.pdbx_strand_id
1 'polypeptide(L)'
;MGARRVGTLEATVDWLLTDSRSLSFPEETLFFALTTKRNKGARYIPDLYERGVRNFVLSQEDFDEWSKETGDGRMETGDVDSTLTSDFQLSTFNFQLSTKQGLSAFNFLIVSNPLKALQKLAEQHREQFQIPVIGITGSNGKTIVKEWLHQLLSPDRIIVRSPRSYNSQIGVPLSVWQMNEEAELAIFEAGISEMGEMRALANMIKPSIGILTNIGGAHQENFFSLQEKCMEKLSLFKNCDVVIYNADNELISNCVAKSMLTAREIAWSCKDAERPLYISKILKKEDHTVISYRYLEMDNTFCIPFIDDASIENSLNCLAACLYLMMPADQITERMVRLEPVAMRLEVKEGKQ
;
A
#
# COMPACT_ATOMS: atom_id res chain seq x y z
N MET A 1 1.05 21.61 -8.28
CA MET A 1 1.78 22.19 -7.13
C MET A 1 3.18 22.53 -7.59
N GLY A 2 3.58 23.81 -7.53
CA GLY A 2 4.93 24.22 -7.91
C GLY A 2 5.95 23.79 -6.87
N ALA A 3 6.92 22.99 -7.24
CA ALA A 3 8.11 22.75 -6.41
C ALA A 3 9.15 23.81 -6.78
N ARG A 4 9.77 24.45 -5.77
CA ARG A 4 10.97 25.27 -5.97
C ARG A 4 12.18 24.36 -5.85
N ARG A 5 13.06 24.46 -6.81
CA ARG A 5 14.29 23.69 -6.85
C ARG A 5 15.47 24.53 -6.37
N VAL A 6 16.32 23.93 -5.55
CA VAL A 6 17.62 24.48 -5.16
C VAL A 6 18.63 23.39 -5.38
N GLY A 7 19.62 23.67 -6.20
CA GLY A 7 20.60 22.69 -6.56
C GLY A 7 20.59 22.33 -8.04
N THR A 8 21.65 21.64 -8.60
CA THR A 8 21.89 21.45 -10.05
C THR A 8 22.51 20.10 -10.43
N LEU A 9 22.47 19.04 -9.61
CA LEU A 9 22.94 17.73 -10.06
C LEU A 9 21.88 17.08 -10.94
N GLU A 10 22.32 16.45 -12.01
CA GLU A 10 21.53 15.41 -12.67
C GLU A 10 21.55 14.16 -11.77
N ALA A 11 20.40 13.62 -11.44
CA ALA A 11 20.29 12.44 -10.61
C ALA A 11 19.17 11.54 -11.13
N THR A 12 19.45 10.25 -11.18
CA THR A 12 18.45 9.21 -11.32
C THR A 12 17.91 8.88 -9.93
N VAL A 13 16.60 8.73 -9.80
CA VAL A 13 15.94 8.38 -8.55
C VAL A 13 15.23 7.05 -8.72
N ASP A 14 15.79 6.01 -8.11
CA ASP A 14 15.19 4.68 -8.12
C ASP A 14 14.54 4.35 -6.76
N TRP A 15 14.99 5.00 -5.70
CA TRP A 15 14.55 4.72 -4.33
C TRP A 15 13.94 5.95 -3.65
N LEU A 16 12.77 5.77 -3.04
CA LEU A 16 12.15 6.75 -2.17
C LEU A 16 12.42 6.38 -0.71
N LEU A 17 12.86 7.35 0.08
CA LEU A 17 13.21 7.16 1.48
C LEU A 17 12.46 8.15 2.38
N THR A 18 11.91 7.67 3.49
CA THR A 18 11.27 8.48 4.53
C THR A 18 11.83 8.20 5.92
N ASP A 19 12.62 7.15 6.08
CA ASP A 19 13.27 6.73 7.33
C ASP A 19 14.76 6.48 7.06
N SER A 20 15.63 7.31 7.64
CA SER A 20 17.08 7.27 7.44
C SER A 20 17.74 5.92 7.79
N ARG A 21 17.08 5.13 8.66
CA ARG A 21 17.53 3.78 9.06
C ARG A 21 17.41 2.74 7.95
N SER A 22 16.55 3.00 6.97
CA SER A 22 16.26 2.08 5.85
C SER A 22 17.07 2.40 4.59
N LEU A 23 18.09 3.26 4.67
CA LEU A 23 18.92 3.63 3.53
C LEU A 23 19.76 2.45 3.03
N SER A 24 19.62 2.12 1.73
CA SER A 24 20.35 1.03 1.07
C SER A 24 21.19 1.52 -0.12
N PHE A 25 20.65 2.41 -0.95
CA PHE A 25 21.29 2.92 -2.18
C PHE A 25 21.35 4.46 -2.15
N PRO A 26 22.37 5.05 -1.53
CA PRO A 26 22.42 6.49 -1.27
C PRO A 26 22.33 7.38 -2.50
N GLU A 27 23.06 7.02 -3.56
CA GLU A 27 23.22 7.87 -4.76
C GLU A 27 21.91 7.99 -5.56
N GLU A 28 21.09 6.94 -5.56
CA GLU A 28 19.83 6.83 -6.29
C GLU A 28 18.61 7.16 -5.41
N THR A 29 18.84 7.60 -4.17
CA THR A 29 17.78 7.85 -3.20
C THR A 29 17.31 9.29 -3.20
N LEU A 30 15.97 9.46 -3.24
CA LEU A 30 15.27 10.70 -2.92
C LEU A 30 14.67 10.60 -1.51
N PHE A 31 15.22 11.40 -0.58
CA PHE A 31 14.73 11.43 0.79
C PHE A 31 13.62 12.47 0.97
N PHE A 32 12.48 12.05 1.50
CA PHE A 32 11.39 12.92 1.90
C PHE A 32 11.51 13.26 3.39
N ALA A 33 11.87 14.49 3.71
CA ALA A 33 11.97 15.01 5.08
C ALA A 33 10.57 15.28 5.65
N LEU A 34 9.89 14.22 6.10
CA LEU A 34 8.55 14.32 6.67
C LEU A 34 8.60 14.86 8.10
N THR A 35 7.87 15.94 8.34
CA THR A 35 7.73 16.54 9.68
C THR A 35 6.40 16.13 10.31
N THR A 36 6.47 15.63 11.53
CA THR A 36 5.35 15.19 12.36
C THR A 36 5.37 15.93 13.70
N LYS A 37 4.32 15.79 14.51
CA LYS A 37 4.28 16.36 15.88
C LYS A 37 5.47 15.95 16.76
N ARG A 38 6.11 14.79 16.49
CA ARG A 38 7.16 14.21 17.32
C ARG A 38 8.53 14.18 16.65
N ASN A 39 8.62 14.46 15.37
CA ASN A 39 9.85 14.30 14.61
C ASN A 39 9.91 15.27 13.43
N LYS A 40 11.05 15.97 13.30
CA LYS A 40 11.39 16.81 12.13
C LYS A 40 12.31 16.03 11.22
N GLY A 41 11.85 15.69 10.00
CA GLY A 41 12.61 14.90 9.04
C GLY A 41 13.90 15.59 8.57
N ALA A 42 13.92 16.92 8.49
CA ALA A 42 15.07 17.71 8.04
C ALA A 42 16.32 17.50 8.89
N ARG A 43 16.19 17.17 10.18
CA ARG A 43 17.35 16.91 11.07
C ARG A 43 18.24 15.73 10.63
N TYR A 44 17.73 14.84 9.77
CA TYR A 44 18.49 13.68 9.26
C TYR A 44 19.26 13.99 7.99
N ILE A 45 19.11 15.18 7.40
CA ILE A 45 19.75 15.58 6.15
C ILE A 45 21.29 15.52 6.27
N PRO A 46 21.93 16.05 7.35
CA PRO A 46 23.39 15.99 7.48
C PRO A 46 23.92 14.55 7.51
N ASP A 47 23.33 13.66 8.34
CA ASP A 47 23.73 12.24 8.42
C ASP A 47 23.53 11.53 7.07
N LEU A 48 22.40 11.75 6.41
CA LEU A 48 22.11 11.15 5.10
C LEU A 48 23.08 11.65 4.03
N TYR A 49 23.46 12.93 4.08
CA TYR A 49 24.44 13.50 3.16
C TYR A 49 25.83 12.86 3.34
N GLU A 50 26.30 12.69 4.58
CA GLU A 50 27.56 12.00 4.88
C GLU A 50 27.53 10.55 4.38
N ARG A 51 26.35 9.92 4.39
CA ARG A 51 26.13 8.56 3.89
C ARG A 51 25.92 8.49 2.37
N GLY A 52 26.03 9.61 1.64
CA GLY A 52 26.02 9.65 0.17
C GLY A 52 24.70 10.09 -0.46
N VAL A 53 23.63 10.34 0.30
CA VAL A 53 22.37 10.88 -0.27
C VAL A 53 22.57 12.32 -0.72
N ARG A 54 22.02 12.67 -1.88
CA ARG A 54 22.15 14.02 -2.45
C ARG A 54 20.81 14.69 -2.76
N ASN A 55 19.72 13.93 -2.79
CA ASN A 55 18.42 14.41 -3.23
C ASN A 55 17.42 14.43 -2.06
N PHE A 56 16.81 15.59 -1.80
CA PHE A 56 15.98 15.82 -0.61
C PHE A 56 14.69 16.57 -0.99
N VAL A 57 13.57 16.15 -0.43
CA VAL A 57 12.27 16.84 -0.52
C VAL A 57 11.91 17.35 0.86
N LEU A 58 11.66 18.64 1.01
CA LEU A 58 11.28 19.25 2.29
C LEU A 58 10.35 20.43 2.12
N SER A 59 9.76 20.90 3.23
CA SER A 59 8.95 22.11 3.22
C SER A 59 9.82 23.38 3.16
N GLN A 60 9.22 24.52 2.78
CA GLN A 60 9.93 25.80 2.82
C GLN A 60 10.38 26.15 4.25
N GLU A 61 9.54 25.87 5.24
CA GLU A 61 9.86 26.11 6.65
C GLU A 61 11.08 25.28 7.11
N ASP A 62 11.08 23.96 6.81
CA ASP A 62 12.19 23.08 7.15
C ASP A 62 13.48 23.48 6.41
N PHE A 63 13.36 23.96 5.17
CA PHE A 63 14.53 24.44 4.40
C PHE A 63 15.11 25.72 5.00
N ASP A 64 14.29 26.69 5.39
CA ASP A 64 14.72 27.94 5.98
C ASP A 64 15.37 27.73 7.36
N GLU A 65 14.85 26.78 8.16
CA GLU A 65 15.44 26.38 9.44
C GLU A 65 16.80 25.69 9.23
N TRP A 66 16.84 24.71 8.35
CA TRP A 66 18.05 23.97 8.00
C TRP A 66 19.18 24.89 7.48
N SER A 67 18.85 25.83 6.59
CA SER A 67 19.82 26.77 6.01
C SER A 67 20.40 27.75 7.03
N LYS A 68 19.66 28.11 8.07
CA LYS A 68 20.14 28.94 9.18
C LYS A 68 21.07 28.17 10.11
N GLU A 69 20.75 26.91 10.41
CA GLU A 69 21.57 26.06 11.30
C GLU A 69 22.93 25.68 10.68
N THR A 70 22.97 25.48 9.35
CA THR A 70 24.20 25.12 8.65
C THR A 70 25.14 26.30 8.35
N GLY A 71 24.74 27.52 8.72
CA GLY A 71 25.61 28.72 8.63
C GLY A 71 25.81 29.26 7.22
N ASP A 72 25.06 28.77 6.24
CA ASP A 72 25.18 29.15 4.82
C ASP A 72 24.12 30.17 4.39
N GLY A 73 24.09 31.30 5.09
CA GLY A 73 23.15 32.40 4.84
C GLY A 73 23.33 33.16 3.51
N ARG A 74 24.07 32.58 2.53
CA ARG A 74 24.28 33.15 1.20
C ARG A 74 23.97 32.14 0.10
N MET A 75 22.71 31.73 -0.01
CA MET A 75 22.23 31.18 -1.28
C MET A 75 21.66 32.33 -2.11
N GLU A 76 22.39 32.79 -3.13
CA GLU A 76 21.83 33.64 -4.16
C GLU A 76 20.74 32.86 -4.90
N THR A 77 19.51 33.36 -4.80
CA THR A 77 18.37 32.85 -5.55
C THR A 77 18.56 33.20 -7.02
N GLY A 78 19.03 32.24 -7.80
CA GLY A 78 18.96 32.32 -9.25
C GLY A 78 17.50 32.41 -9.69
N ASP A 79 17.23 33.30 -10.64
CA ASP A 79 15.90 33.57 -11.20
C ASP A 79 15.18 32.27 -11.57
N VAL A 80 14.01 32.08 -11.00
CA VAL A 80 13.13 30.96 -11.24
C VAL A 80 12.31 31.23 -12.49
N ASP A 81 12.52 30.46 -13.53
CA ASP A 81 11.60 30.43 -14.68
C ASP A 81 10.24 29.88 -14.21
N SER A 82 9.23 30.76 -14.21
CA SER A 82 7.88 30.53 -13.69
C SER A 82 6.99 29.68 -14.61
N THR A 83 7.56 28.98 -15.60
CA THR A 83 6.82 28.26 -16.67
C THR A 83 6.86 26.74 -16.54
N LEU A 84 6.89 26.15 -15.35
CA LEU A 84 6.66 24.72 -15.20
C LEU A 84 5.17 24.44 -14.96
N THR A 85 4.40 24.55 -16.03
CA THR A 85 3.02 24.08 -16.11
C THR A 85 2.97 22.56 -16.31
N SER A 86 2.24 21.89 -15.44
CA SER A 86 1.44 20.64 -15.62
C SER A 86 2.06 19.33 -16.11
N ASP A 87 3.27 19.25 -16.62
CA ASP A 87 3.81 17.99 -17.12
C ASP A 87 4.97 17.49 -16.26
N PHE A 88 4.62 16.76 -15.21
CA PHE A 88 5.56 15.97 -14.43
C PHE A 88 5.80 14.65 -15.18
N GLN A 89 6.66 14.68 -16.20
CA GLN A 89 7.13 13.45 -16.86
C GLN A 89 8.22 12.81 -16.02
N LEU A 90 7.94 11.65 -15.51
CA LEU A 90 8.74 10.87 -14.55
C LEU A 90 9.84 10.02 -15.18
N SER A 91 10.14 10.17 -16.46
CA SER A 91 11.11 9.28 -17.10
C SER A 91 12.58 9.68 -16.89
N THR A 92 12.89 10.90 -16.46
CA THR A 92 14.25 11.33 -16.08
C THR A 92 14.15 12.68 -15.36
N PHE A 93 14.41 12.71 -14.07
CA PHE A 93 14.64 13.96 -13.36
C PHE A 93 16.06 14.46 -13.69
N ASN A 94 16.21 15.26 -14.73
CA ASN A 94 17.47 15.94 -15.02
C ASN A 94 17.55 17.20 -14.16
N PHE A 95 18.46 17.18 -13.20
CA PHE A 95 18.74 18.32 -12.33
C PHE A 95 20.13 18.89 -12.62
N GLN A 96 20.28 20.14 -13.07
CA GLN A 96 21.57 20.84 -13.29
C GLN A 96 21.86 21.88 -12.21
N LEU A 97 23.07 21.91 -11.62
CA LEU A 97 23.57 22.82 -10.54
C LEU A 97 24.68 23.76 -11.02
N SER A 98 24.62 25.04 -10.69
CA SER A 98 25.78 25.91 -10.77
C SER A 98 26.48 26.00 -9.41
N THR A 99 27.75 25.64 -9.41
CA THR A 99 28.63 25.68 -8.24
C THR A 99 29.25 27.05 -8.03
N LYS A 100 29.20 27.60 -6.83
CA LYS A 100 30.30 28.40 -6.27
C LYS A 100 30.63 27.89 -4.88
N GLN A 101 31.80 27.27 -4.82
CA GLN A 101 32.63 26.99 -3.64
C GLN A 101 32.02 26.30 -2.42
N GLY A 102 32.31 25.04 -2.22
CA GLY A 102 32.40 24.39 -0.93
C GLY A 102 31.26 23.49 -0.50
N LEU A 103 30.07 23.63 -1.04
CA LEU A 103 28.93 22.73 -0.82
C LEU A 103 28.79 21.83 -2.05
N SER A 104 29.51 20.73 -2.06
CA SER A 104 29.37 19.73 -3.10
C SER A 104 28.00 19.11 -2.99
N ALA A 105 27.04 19.69 -3.76
CA ALA A 105 25.98 18.96 -4.38
C ALA A 105 24.84 18.44 -3.53
N PHE A 106 24.09 19.30 -2.87
CA PHE A 106 22.71 19.01 -2.46
C PHE A 106 21.72 19.30 -3.59
N ASN A 107 20.70 18.49 -3.72
CA ASN A 107 19.50 18.78 -4.51
C ASN A 107 18.31 18.89 -3.56
N PHE A 108 17.71 20.05 -3.48
CA PHE A 108 16.49 20.26 -2.71
C PHE A 108 15.31 20.49 -3.63
N LEU A 109 14.24 19.75 -3.41
CA LEU A 109 12.90 20.02 -3.91
C LEU A 109 12.07 20.59 -2.77
N ILE A 110 11.85 21.88 -2.82
CA ILE A 110 11.08 22.59 -1.80
C ILE A 110 9.62 22.63 -2.20
N VAL A 111 8.77 22.00 -1.40
CA VAL A 111 7.35 21.83 -1.67
C VAL A 111 6.50 22.36 -0.51
N SER A 112 5.23 22.64 -0.76
CA SER A 112 4.31 23.06 0.31
C SER A 112 4.04 21.97 1.35
N ASN A 113 4.08 20.69 0.95
CA ASN A 113 3.84 19.56 1.83
C ASN A 113 4.56 18.33 1.28
N PRO A 114 5.65 17.85 1.93
CA PRO A 114 6.42 16.70 1.49
C PRO A 114 5.62 15.39 1.42
N LEU A 115 4.66 15.18 2.34
CA LEU A 115 3.81 13.99 2.31
C LEU A 115 2.90 13.98 1.07
N LYS A 116 2.27 15.11 0.76
CA LYS A 116 1.45 15.23 -0.45
C LYS A 116 2.27 15.12 -1.73
N ALA A 117 3.51 15.60 -1.71
CA ALA A 117 4.43 15.43 -2.84
C ALA A 117 4.79 13.95 -3.06
N LEU A 118 5.10 13.21 -1.99
CA LEU A 118 5.32 11.75 -2.03
C LEU A 118 4.11 11.01 -2.58
N GLN A 119 2.90 11.33 -2.08
CA GLN A 119 1.66 10.72 -2.54
C GLN A 119 1.38 11.01 -4.01
N LYS A 120 1.60 12.26 -4.45
CA LYS A 120 1.39 12.64 -5.87
C LYS A 120 2.40 11.98 -6.80
N LEU A 121 3.65 11.82 -6.36
CA LEU A 121 4.67 11.10 -7.11
C LEU A 121 4.26 9.63 -7.32
N ALA A 122 3.82 8.96 -6.25
CA ALA A 122 3.34 7.59 -6.32
C ALA A 122 2.08 7.43 -7.19
N GLU A 123 1.15 8.40 -7.12
CA GLU A 123 -0.05 8.42 -7.97
C GLU A 123 0.31 8.48 -9.46
N GLN A 124 1.26 9.35 -9.85
CA GLN A 124 1.74 9.47 -11.22
C GLN A 124 2.53 8.23 -11.67
N HIS A 125 3.36 7.67 -10.79
CA HIS A 125 4.06 6.42 -11.08
C HIS A 125 3.07 5.28 -11.32
N ARG A 126 2.03 5.15 -10.50
CA ARG A 126 0.96 4.15 -10.67
C ARG A 126 0.24 4.24 -12.02
N GLU A 127 0.06 5.45 -12.56
CA GLU A 127 -0.62 5.68 -13.85
C GLU A 127 0.10 5.06 -15.06
N GLN A 128 1.38 4.76 -14.93
CA GLN A 128 2.17 4.15 -16.01
C GLN A 128 1.86 2.66 -16.23
N PHE A 129 1.20 2.00 -15.26
CA PHE A 129 0.98 0.56 -15.28
C PHE A 129 -0.48 0.19 -15.46
N GLN A 130 -0.78 -0.63 -16.48
CA GLN A 130 -2.14 -1.11 -16.82
C GLN A 130 -2.35 -2.57 -16.39
N ILE A 131 -1.77 -2.98 -15.27
CA ILE A 131 -1.90 -4.31 -14.70
C ILE A 131 -3.03 -4.38 -13.68
N PRO A 132 -3.61 -5.56 -13.41
CA PRO A 132 -4.55 -5.74 -12.31
C PRO A 132 -3.92 -5.36 -10.97
N VAL A 133 -4.68 -4.69 -10.12
CA VAL A 133 -4.24 -4.31 -8.78
C VAL A 133 -5.27 -4.73 -7.76
N ILE A 134 -4.84 -5.54 -6.80
CA ILE A 134 -5.64 -5.93 -5.64
C ILE A 134 -5.42 -4.92 -4.52
N GLY A 135 -6.48 -4.23 -4.12
CA GLY A 135 -6.50 -3.36 -2.95
C GLY A 135 -7.18 -4.07 -1.78
N ILE A 136 -6.48 -4.23 -0.67
CA ILE A 136 -6.98 -4.94 0.51
C ILE A 136 -7.17 -3.96 1.66
N THR A 137 -8.38 -3.88 2.20
CA THR A 137 -8.64 -3.14 3.44
C THR A 137 -9.46 -3.97 4.43
N GLY A 138 -9.60 -3.48 5.64
CA GLY A 138 -10.30 -4.14 6.73
C GLY A 138 -9.65 -3.80 8.08
N SER A 139 -10.24 -4.28 9.17
CA SER A 139 -9.66 -4.09 10.50
C SER A 139 -8.50 -5.04 10.75
N ASN A 140 -8.69 -6.33 10.50
CA ASN A 140 -7.70 -7.39 10.66
C ASN A 140 -7.55 -8.21 9.36
N GLY A 141 -6.54 -9.07 9.27
CA GLY A 141 -6.36 -10.01 8.17
C GLY A 141 -5.70 -9.47 6.90
N LYS A 142 -5.58 -8.15 6.71
CA LYS A 142 -5.02 -7.55 5.48
C LYS A 142 -3.66 -8.14 5.07
N THR A 143 -2.71 -8.16 5.98
CA THR A 143 -1.36 -8.68 5.74
C THR A 143 -1.38 -10.18 5.47
N ILE A 144 -2.21 -10.93 6.18
CA ILE A 144 -2.35 -12.38 5.96
C ILE A 144 -2.90 -12.64 4.54
N VAL A 145 -3.99 -11.99 4.17
CA VAL A 145 -4.60 -12.14 2.83
C VAL A 145 -3.61 -11.72 1.74
N LYS A 146 -2.87 -10.62 1.91
CA LYS A 146 -1.83 -10.19 0.97
C LYS A 146 -0.73 -11.24 0.80
N GLU A 147 -0.16 -11.74 1.90
CA GLU A 147 0.93 -12.72 1.83
C GLU A 147 0.45 -14.07 1.30
N TRP A 148 -0.75 -14.52 1.66
CA TRP A 148 -1.31 -15.75 1.11
C TRP A 148 -1.66 -15.63 -0.38
N LEU A 149 -2.21 -14.51 -0.83
CA LEU A 149 -2.38 -14.26 -2.26
C LEU A 149 -1.05 -14.28 -3.01
N HIS A 150 0.01 -13.73 -2.41
CA HIS A 150 1.34 -13.84 -3.00
C HIS A 150 1.80 -15.31 -3.06
N GLN A 151 1.66 -16.10 -1.99
CA GLN A 151 2.01 -17.53 -2.01
C GLN A 151 1.24 -18.30 -3.08
N LEU A 152 -0.05 -18.00 -3.25
CA LEU A 152 -0.92 -18.69 -4.20
C LEU A 152 -0.62 -18.32 -5.67
N LEU A 153 -0.31 -17.06 -5.95
CA LEU A 153 -0.26 -16.49 -7.30
C LEU A 153 1.16 -16.33 -7.86
N SER A 154 2.18 -16.21 -7.00
CA SER A 154 3.58 -15.97 -7.44
C SER A 154 4.22 -17.11 -8.23
N PRO A 155 3.76 -18.38 -8.17
CA PRO A 155 4.28 -19.40 -9.07
C PRO A 155 4.00 -19.14 -10.55
N ASP A 156 2.97 -18.35 -10.87
CA ASP A 156 2.54 -18.10 -12.25
C ASP A 156 2.67 -16.62 -12.66
N ARG A 157 2.99 -15.69 -11.73
CA ARG A 157 2.94 -14.24 -11.99
C ARG A 157 4.04 -13.50 -11.26
N ILE A 158 4.60 -12.49 -11.89
CA ILE A 158 5.49 -11.52 -11.25
C ILE A 158 4.63 -10.52 -10.48
N ILE A 159 4.77 -10.53 -9.16
CA ILE A 159 3.88 -9.78 -8.25
C ILE A 159 4.66 -8.72 -7.48
N VAL A 160 4.23 -7.47 -7.58
CA VAL A 160 4.63 -6.40 -6.67
C VAL A 160 3.63 -6.31 -5.51
N ARG A 161 4.11 -6.26 -4.27
CA ARG A 161 3.23 -6.14 -3.10
C ARG A 161 3.79 -5.22 -2.03
N SER A 162 2.89 -4.70 -1.18
CA SER A 162 3.30 -3.93 0.00
C SER A 162 4.31 -4.72 0.85
N PRO A 163 5.51 -4.18 1.10
CA PRO A 163 6.46 -4.81 2.01
C PRO A 163 5.91 -4.76 3.44
N ARG A 164 5.98 -5.86 4.17
CA ARG A 164 5.46 -5.97 5.54
C ARG A 164 4.02 -5.45 5.62
N SER A 165 3.71 -4.51 6.55
CA SER A 165 2.39 -3.89 6.72
C SER A 165 2.42 -2.41 6.28
N TYR A 166 3.03 -2.11 5.11
CA TYR A 166 3.08 -0.76 4.56
C TYR A 166 1.71 -0.38 3.98
N ASN A 167 0.78 0.02 4.86
CA ASN A 167 -0.62 0.29 4.52
C ASN A 167 -1.08 1.72 4.87
N SER A 168 -0.18 2.57 5.38
CA SER A 168 -0.46 3.95 5.81
C SER A 168 -0.28 4.97 4.68
N GLN A 169 -0.57 6.25 4.99
CA GLN A 169 -0.35 7.40 4.10
C GLN A 169 1.11 7.56 3.62
N ILE A 170 2.07 6.96 4.34
CA ILE A 170 3.51 6.94 3.97
C ILE A 170 3.88 5.58 3.36
N GLY A 171 3.37 4.48 3.90
CA GLY A 171 3.73 3.14 3.46
C GLY A 171 3.21 2.79 2.06
N VAL A 172 1.99 3.21 1.74
CA VAL A 172 1.39 2.93 0.42
C VAL A 172 2.17 3.57 -0.73
N PRO A 173 2.54 4.87 -0.70
CA PRO A 173 3.33 5.44 -1.79
C PRO A 173 4.68 4.75 -1.98
N LEU A 174 5.36 4.34 -0.91
CA LEU A 174 6.61 3.56 -0.99
C LEU A 174 6.39 2.16 -1.59
N SER A 175 5.21 1.57 -1.36
CA SER A 175 4.85 0.28 -1.95
C SER A 175 4.53 0.40 -3.44
N VAL A 176 3.76 1.41 -3.82
CA VAL A 176 3.38 1.69 -5.21
C VAL A 176 4.60 2.02 -6.05
N TRP A 177 5.58 2.73 -5.50
CA TRP A 177 6.83 3.05 -6.18
C TRP A 177 7.65 1.83 -6.61
N GLN A 178 7.43 0.66 -6.01
CA GLN A 178 8.10 -0.59 -6.40
C GLN A 178 7.54 -1.22 -7.68
N MET A 179 6.44 -0.70 -8.23
CA MET A 179 5.92 -1.18 -9.50
C MET A 179 6.92 -0.92 -10.63
N ASN A 180 7.07 -1.90 -11.51
CA ASN A 180 7.96 -1.85 -12.65
C ASN A 180 7.33 -2.57 -13.86
N GLU A 181 7.98 -2.50 -15.01
CA GLU A 181 7.47 -3.06 -16.27
C GLU A 181 7.35 -4.58 -16.28
N GLU A 182 8.04 -5.30 -15.39
CA GLU A 182 7.97 -6.76 -15.29
C GLU A 182 6.75 -7.24 -14.49
N ALA A 183 6.14 -6.34 -13.70
CA ALA A 183 5.03 -6.69 -12.85
C ALA A 183 3.77 -7.02 -13.66
N GLU A 184 3.15 -8.18 -13.35
CA GLU A 184 1.92 -8.65 -13.96
C GLU A 184 0.69 -8.49 -13.05
N LEU A 185 0.94 -8.32 -11.76
CA LEU A 185 -0.07 -8.12 -10.72
C LEU A 185 0.52 -7.28 -9.59
N ALA A 186 -0.30 -6.42 -8.99
CA ALA A 186 0.10 -5.75 -7.76
C ALA A 186 -0.90 -6.02 -6.61
N ILE A 187 -0.41 -6.12 -5.37
CA ILE A 187 -1.22 -6.37 -4.18
C ILE A 187 -0.84 -5.36 -3.09
N PHE A 188 -1.74 -4.42 -2.80
CA PHE A 188 -1.50 -3.37 -1.83
C PHE A 188 -2.50 -3.39 -0.68
N GLU A 189 -1.98 -3.18 0.53
CA GLU A 189 -2.81 -2.97 1.72
C GLU A 189 -3.17 -1.49 1.87
N ALA A 190 -4.39 -1.19 2.30
CA ALA A 190 -4.84 0.15 2.68
C ALA A 190 -5.38 0.15 4.11
N GLY A 191 -4.72 0.86 4.99
CA GLY A 191 -5.09 1.07 6.38
C GLY A 191 -5.37 2.54 6.66
N ILE A 192 -6.38 2.82 7.47
CA ILE A 192 -6.75 4.17 7.89
C ILE A 192 -6.86 4.24 9.40
N SER A 193 -6.54 5.39 9.93
CA SER A 193 -6.70 5.77 11.34
C SER A 193 -7.80 6.79 11.53
N GLU A 194 -8.07 7.64 10.52
CA GLU A 194 -9.00 8.76 10.58
C GLU A 194 -9.89 8.82 9.33
N MET A 195 -10.99 9.57 9.44
CA MET A 195 -11.88 9.84 8.31
C MET A 195 -11.17 10.67 7.22
N GLY A 196 -11.47 10.36 5.95
CA GLY A 196 -10.93 11.05 4.78
C GLY A 196 -9.56 10.55 4.30
N GLU A 197 -8.90 9.66 5.04
CA GLU A 197 -7.60 9.10 4.67
C GLU A 197 -7.67 8.13 3.49
N MET A 198 -8.78 7.37 3.36
CA MET A 198 -8.89 6.33 2.34
C MET A 198 -8.89 6.89 0.93
N ARG A 199 -9.40 8.10 0.73
CA ARG A 199 -9.41 8.74 -0.59
C ARG A 199 -7.99 8.93 -1.17
N ALA A 200 -7.03 9.34 -0.35
CA ALA A 200 -5.63 9.48 -0.79
C ALA A 200 -5.03 8.11 -1.16
N LEU A 201 -5.30 7.08 -0.35
CA LEU A 201 -4.85 5.71 -0.64
C LEU A 201 -5.48 5.17 -1.92
N ALA A 202 -6.78 5.39 -2.13
CA ALA A 202 -7.50 4.98 -3.33
C ALA A 202 -6.90 5.61 -4.61
N ASN A 203 -6.54 6.88 -4.56
CA ASN A 203 -5.92 7.58 -5.69
C ASN A 203 -4.55 7.02 -6.06
N MET A 204 -3.76 6.60 -5.06
CA MET A 204 -2.44 6.02 -5.27
C MET A 204 -2.52 4.55 -5.73
N ILE A 205 -3.39 3.75 -5.13
CA ILE A 205 -3.49 2.30 -5.42
C ILE A 205 -4.23 2.07 -6.72
N LYS A 206 -5.36 2.77 -6.96
CA LYS A 206 -6.29 2.58 -8.08
C LYS A 206 -6.57 1.09 -8.32
N PRO A 207 -7.17 0.41 -7.32
CA PRO A 207 -7.37 -1.03 -7.41
C PRO A 207 -8.47 -1.37 -8.44
N SER A 208 -8.27 -2.44 -9.20
CA SER A 208 -9.29 -3.08 -10.03
C SER A 208 -10.03 -4.19 -9.27
N ILE A 209 -9.38 -4.78 -8.26
CA ILE A 209 -9.94 -5.83 -7.40
C ILE A 209 -9.90 -5.33 -5.96
N GLY A 210 -11.06 -5.25 -5.31
CA GLY A 210 -11.19 -4.85 -3.92
C GLY A 210 -11.42 -6.04 -3.00
N ILE A 211 -10.72 -6.12 -1.86
CA ILE A 211 -10.98 -7.12 -0.82
C ILE A 211 -11.22 -6.40 0.51
N LEU A 212 -12.42 -6.58 1.07
CA LEU A 212 -12.75 -6.16 2.43
C LEU A 212 -12.68 -7.37 3.35
N THR A 213 -11.64 -7.45 4.17
CA THR A 213 -11.44 -8.62 5.05
C THR A 213 -12.49 -8.69 6.15
N ASN A 214 -12.46 -7.76 7.07
CA ASN A 214 -13.46 -7.66 8.14
C ASN A 214 -13.56 -6.23 8.69
N ILE A 215 -14.58 -5.97 9.50
CA ILE A 215 -14.75 -4.72 10.25
C ILE A 215 -14.83 -5.05 11.74
N GLY A 216 -13.91 -4.50 12.51
CA GLY A 216 -13.83 -4.70 13.96
C GLY A 216 -13.34 -3.44 14.69
N GLY A 217 -13.10 -3.55 16.00
CA GLY A 217 -12.83 -2.44 16.90
C GLY A 217 -11.48 -1.72 16.77
N ALA A 218 -10.54 -2.17 15.91
CA ALA A 218 -9.25 -1.51 15.75
C ALA A 218 -9.42 -0.04 15.31
N HIS A 219 -8.78 0.93 16.01
CA HIS A 219 -8.91 2.39 15.77
C HIS A 219 -10.35 2.91 15.85
N GLN A 220 -11.20 2.29 16.69
CA GLN A 220 -12.61 2.68 16.82
C GLN A 220 -12.77 4.08 17.44
N GLU A 221 -11.83 4.52 18.25
CA GLU A 221 -11.81 5.83 18.91
C GLU A 221 -11.89 7.03 17.94
N ASN A 222 -11.51 6.84 16.68
CA ASN A 222 -11.48 7.89 15.65
C ASN A 222 -12.70 7.85 14.70
N PHE A 223 -13.67 6.97 14.98
CA PHE A 223 -14.89 6.82 14.17
C PHE A 223 -16.13 6.79 15.07
N PHE A 224 -17.19 7.47 14.68
CA PHE A 224 -18.44 7.49 15.45
C PHE A 224 -19.14 6.13 15.51
N SER A 225 -18.95 5.31 14.48
CA SER A 225 -19.54 3.97 14.41
C SER A 225 -18.73 3.01 13.53
N LEU A 226 -18.97 1.70 13.71
CA LEU A 226 -18.42 0.67 12.81
C LEU A 226 -18.97 0.83 11.38
N GLN A 227 -20.19 1.32 11.23
CA GLN A 227 -20.78 1.59 9.91
C GLN A 227 -20.04 2.70 9.19
N GLU A 228 -19.75 3.82 9.86
CA GLU A 228 -18.98 4.93 9.28
C GLU A 228 -17.59 4.46 8.85
N LYS A 229 -16.90 3.71 9.72
CA LYS A 229 -15.61 3.12 9.43
C LYS A 229 -15.64 2.16 8.24
N CYS A 230 -16.70 1.36 8.13
CA CYS A 230 -16.92 0.47 6.98
C CYS A 230 -17.09 1.29 5.70
N MET A 231 -17.92 2.32 5.70
CA MET A 231 -18.13 3.21 4.55
C MET A 231 -16.86 3.92 4.11
N GLU A 232 -16.05 4.40 5.06
CA GLU A 232 -14.75 5.00 4.75
C GLU A 232 -13.84 3.99 4.05
N LYS A 233 -13.77 2.73 4.55
CA LYS A 233 -12.96 1.67 3.93
C LYS A 233 -13.47 1.29 2.54
N LEU A 234 -14.77 1.23 2.32
CA LEU A 234 -15.38 0.94 1.02
C LEU A 234 -15.06 2.00 -0.04
N SER A 235 -14.70 3.22 0.36
CA SER A 235 -14.28 4.27 -0.57
C SER A 235 -13.00 3.92 -1.36
N LEU A 236 -12.21 2.95 -0.89
CA LEU A 236 -11.08 2.36 -1.64
C LEU A 236 -11.54 1.73 -2.96
N PHE A 237 -12.76 1.18 -2.99
CA PHE A 237 -13.25 0.32 -4.08
C PHE A 237 -14.15 1.04 -5.09
N LYS A 238 -14.21 2.36 -5.02
CA LYS A 238 -15.13 3.16 -5.84
C LYS A 238 -14.99 2.91 -7.34
N ASN A 239 -13.79 2.57 -7.80
CA ASN A 239 -13.49 2.34 -9.21
C ASN A 239 -13.00 0.89 -9.47
N CYS A 240 -13.30 -0.06 -8.58
CA CYS A 240 -12.99 -1.46 -8.80
C CYS A 240 -13.95 -2.11 -9.81
N ASP A 241 -13.43 -3.11 -10.52
CA ASP A 241 -14.24 -3.99 -11.38
C ASP A 241 -14.99 -5.01 -10.51
N VAL A 242 -14.36 -5.43 -9.40
CA VAL A 242 -14.91 -6.44 -8.48
C VAL A 242 -14.61 -6.11 -7.03
N VAL A 243 -15.55 -6.45 -6.13
CA VAL A 243 -15.38 -6.37 -4.67
C VAL A 243 -15.67 -7.73 -4.04
N ILE A 244 -14.75 -8.18 -3.20
CA ILE A 244 -14.77 -9.45 -2.47
C ILE A 244 -15.01 -9.16 -0.99
N TYR A 245 -15.96 -9.85 -0.37
CA TYR A 245 -16.27 -9.72 1.05
C TYR A 245 -17.09 -10.88 1.59
N ASN A 246 -17.20 -10.98 2.91
CA ASN A 246 -18.06 -11.92 3.63
C ASN A 246 -19.50 -11.41 3.67
N ALA A 247 -20.40 -12.04 2.91
CA ALA A 247 -21.83 -11.69 2.88
C ALA A 247 -22.59 -12.06 4.17
N ASP A 248 -22.08 -13.00 4.97
CA ASP A 248 -22.69 -13.38 6.23
C ASP A 248 -22.50 -12.33 7.33
N ASN A 249 -21.63 -11.35 7.10
CA ASN A 249 -21.47 -10.20 7.98
C ASN A 249 -22.49 -9.11 7.61
N GLU A 250 -23.55 -9.01 8.41
CA GLU A 250 -24.65 -8.07 8.17
C GLU A 250 -24.19 -6.60 8.08
N LEU A 251 -23.21 -6.18 8.90
CA LEU A 251 -22.69 -4.83 8.84
C LEU A 251 -22.05 -4.55 7.49
N ILE A 252 -21.19 -5.46 7.00
CA ILE A 252 -20.50 -5.32 5.73
C ILE A 252 -21.51 -5.32 4.59
N SER A 253 -22.41 -6.30 4.54
CA SER A 253 -23.45 -6.41 3.49
C SER A 253 -24.34 -5.17 3.43
N ASN A 254 -24.76 -4.63 4.58
CA ASN A 254 -25.55 -3.41 4.65
C ASN A 254 -24.75 -2.17 4.17
N CYS A 255 -23.45 -2.10 4.47
CA CYS A 255 -22.58 -1.01 4.02
C CYS A 255 -22.32 -1.10 2.51
N VAL A 256 -22.06 -2.29 1.97
CA VAL A 256 -21.88 -2.50 0.52
C VAL A 256 -23.16 -2.10 -0.24
N ALA A 257 -24.31 -2.55 0.19
CA ALA A 257 -25.59 -2.19 -0.42
C ALA A 257 -25.86 -0.66 -0.42
N LYS A 258 -25.40 0.06 0.62
CA LYS A 258 -25.55 1.51 0.75
C LYS A 258 -24.43 2.30 0.05
N SER A 259 -23.31 1.69 -0.27
CA SER A 259 -22.11 2.38 -0.79
C SER A 259 -22.25 2.82 -2.25
N MET A 260 -23.28 2.32 -2.96
CA MET A 260 -23.51 2.59 -4.39
C MET A 260 -22.29 2.22 -5.27
N LEU A 261 -21.49 1.23 -4.87
CA LEU A 261 -20.42 0.70 -5.69
C LEU A 261 -20.99 0.07 -6.97
N THR A 262 -20.36 0.33 -8.09
CA THR A 262 -20.73 -0.27 -9.39
C THR A 262 -19.97 -1.56 -9.69
N ALA A 263 -19.05 -1.93 -8.80
CA ALA A 263 -18.24 -3.13 -8.90
C ALA A 263 -19.10 -4.40 -8.86
N ARG A 264 -18.72 -5.42 -9.62
CA ARG A 264 -19.29 -6.76 -9.48
C ARG A 264 -18.97 -7.30 -8.09
N GLU A 265 -19.96 -7.91 -7.44
CA GLU A 265 -19.75 -8.55 -6.14
C GLU A 265 -19.36 -10.03 -6.31
N ILE A 266 -18.25 -10.44 -5.70
CA ILE A 266 -17.94 -11.84 -5.40
C ILE A 266 -18.04 -11.99 -3.88
N ALA A 267 -19.25 -11.91 -3.38
CA ALA A 267 -19.57 -12.11 -1.99
C ALA A 267 -19.62 -13.61 -1.69
N TRP A 268 -18.83 -14.07 -0.71
CA TRP A 268 -18.93 -15.45 -0.26
C TRP A 268 -19.83 -15.57 0.99
N SER A 269 -20.52 -16.71 1.10
CA SER A 269 -21.42 -17.00 2.21
C SER A 269 -21.42 -18.48 2.57
N CYS A 270 -21.52 -18.76 3.87
CA CYS A 270 -21.80 -20.08 4.42
C CYS A 270 -23.30 -20.34 4.61
N LYS A 271 -24.15 -19.30 4.49
CA LYS A 271 -25.57 -19.34 4.83
C LYS A 271 -26.49 -19.22 3.61
N ASP A 272 -26.08 -18.45 2.63
CA ASP A 272 -26.88 -18.11 1.44
C ASP A 272 -26.32 -18.81 0.20
N ALA A 273 -27.00 -19.85 -0.26
CA ALA A 273 -26.60 -20.66 -1.41
C ALA A 273 -26.75 -19.94 -2.76
N GLU A 274 -27.46 -18.80 -2.80
CA GLU A 274 -27.63 -17.98 -4.00
C GLU A 274 -26.45 -17.04 -4.25
N ARG A 275 -25.51 -16.95 -3.30
CA ARG A 275 -24.32 -16.13 -3.47
C ARG A 275 -23.35 -16.71 -4.50
N PRO A 276 -22.63 -15.85 -5.24
CA PRO A 276 -21.68 -16.29 -6.28
C PRO A 276 -20.67 -17.33 -5.80
N LEU A 277 -20.23 -17.24 -4.56
CA LEU A 277 -19.33 -18.20 -3.90
C LEU A 277 -20.01 -18.73 -2.62
N TYR A 278 -20.61 -19.90 -2.73
CA TYR A 278 -21.27 -20.56 -1.61
C TYR A 278 -20.34 -21.58 -0.95
N ILE A 279 -20.15 -21.45 0.36
CA ILE A 279 -19.34 -22.36 1.17
C ILE A 279 -20.28 -23.41 1.79
N SER A 280 -20.37 -24.57 1.16
CA SER A 280 -21.33 -25.60 1.54
C SER A 280 -20.95 -26.37 2.80
N LYS A 281 -19.65 -26.43 3.12
CA LYS A 281 -19.18 -27.17 4.30
C LYS A 281 -17.80 -26.68 4.77
N ILE A 282 -17.64 -26.53 6.08
CA ILE A 282 -16.36 -26.31 6.75
C ILE A 282 -16.19 -27.42 7.78
N LEU A 283 -15.15 -28.24 7.66
CA LEU A 283 -14.85 -29.35 8.54
C LEU A 283 -13.45 -29.19 9.14
N LYS A 284 -13.41 -28.73 10.40
CA LYS A 284 -12.17 -28.64 11.18
C LYS A 284 -11.73 -30.02 11.61
N LYS A 285 -10.48 -30.35 11.38
CA LYS A 285 -9.75 -31.53 11.86
C LYS A 285 -8.79 -31.10 12.98
N GLU A 286 -7.88 -31.99 13.39
CA GLU A 286 -6.91 -31.69 14.45
C GLU A 286 -5.88 -30.65 14.01
N ASP A 287 -5.42 -30.69 12.77
CA ASP A 287 -4.31 -29.88 12.24
C ASP A 287 -4.62 -29.13 10.93
N HIS A 288 -5.80 -29.35 10.36
CA HIS A 288 -6.21 -28.71 9.10
C HIS A 288 -7.73 -28.53 9.02
N THR A 289 -8.17 -27.70 8.09
CA THR A 289 -9.59 -27.52 7.78
C THR A 289 -9.88 -27.88 6.33
N VAL A 290 -10.92 -28.70 6.12
CA VAL A 290 -11.46 -29.05 4.80
C VAL A 290 -12.64 -28.15 4.51
N ILE A 291 -12.62 -27.49 3.36
CA ILE A 291 -13.64 -26.51 2.94
C ILE A 291 -14.21 -26.93 1.59
N SER A 292 -15.54 -27.15 1.53
CA SER A 292 -16.26 -27.44 0.29
C SER A 292 -17.02 -26.18 -0.14
N TYR A 293 -16.97 -25.87 -1.43
CA TYR A 293 -17.60 -24.67 -1.99
C TYR A 293 -18.22 -24.93 -3.34
N ARG A 294 -19.19 -24.09 -3.72
CA ARG A 294 -19.78 -23.99 -5.05
C ARG A 294 -19.46 -22.63 -5.66
N TYR A 295 -18.97 -22.66 -6.88
CA TYR A 295 -18.73 -21.46 -7.70
C TYR A 295 -19.06 -21.77 -9.16
N LEU A 296 -19.89 -20.92 -9.82
CA LEU A 296 -20.36 -21.14 -11.19
C LEU A 296 -20.94 -22.56 -11.40
N GLU A 297 -21.81 -23.00 -10.49
CA GLU A 297 -22.46 -24.31 -10.48
C GLU A 297 -21.51 -25.52 -10.34
N MET A 298 -20.24 -25.30 -10.06
CA MET A 298 -19.27 -26.37 -9.84
C MET A 298 -18.95 -26.51 -8.35
N ASP A 299 -19.11 -27.71 -7.84
CA ASP A 299 -18.71 -28.08 -6.47
C ASP A 299 -17.24 -28.50 -6.44
N ASN A 300 -16.49 -27.91 -5.52
CA ASN A 300 -15.08 -28.18 -5.31
C ASN A 300 -14.75 -28.25 -3.82
N THR A 301 -13.55 -28.74 -3.50
CA THR A 301 -13.08 -28.87 -2.13
C THR A 301 -11.58 -28.57 -2.08
N PHE A 302 -11.14 -27.88 -1.03
CA PHE A 302 -9.73 -27.64 -0.73
C PHE A 302 -9.46 -27.78 0.76
N CYS A 303 -8.19 -27.85 1.14
CA CYS A 303 -7.73 -27.89 2.54
C CYS A 303 -6.82 -26.69 2.83
N ILE A 304 -6.83 -26.24 4.08
CA ILE A 304 -5.85 -25.28 4.61
C ILE A 304 -5.20 -25.84 5.87
N PRO A 305 -3.91 -25.58 6.16
CA PRO A 305 -3.19 -26.08 7.34
C PRO A 305 -3.47 -25.20 8.58
N PHE A 306 -4.70 -24.75 8.76
CA PHE A 306 -5.15 -23.89 9.85
C PHE A 306 -6.53 -24.33 10.33
N ILE A 307 -6.83 -24.11 11.62
CA ILE A 307 -8.10 -24.51 12.24
C ILE A 307 -8.87 -23.33 12.88
N ASP A 308 -8.26 -22.16 12.99
CA ASP A 308 -8.88 -20.97 13.56
C ASP A 308 -9.80 -20.26 12.55
N ASP A 309 -10.85 -19.60 13.09
CA ASP A 309 -11.87 -18.96 12.26
C ASP A 309 -11.32 -17.78 11.43
N ALA A 310 -10.34 -17.05 11.96
CA ALA A 310 -9.74 -15.93 11.24
C ALA A 310 -8.95 -16.40 10.01
N SER A 311 -8.20 -17.50 10.14
CA SER A 311 -7.49 -18.13 9.01
C SER A 311 -8.46 -18.69 7.98
N ILE A 312 -9.57 -19.30 8.42
CA ILE A 312 -10.61 -19.78 7.51
C ILE A 312 -11.20 -18.59 6.73
N GLU A 313 -11.62 -17.51 7.40
CA GLU A 313 -12.17 -16.31 6.75
C GLU A 313 -11.18 -15.68 5.77
N ASN A 314 -9.91 -15.55 6.14
CA ASN A 314 -8.87 -15.03 5.27
C ASN A 314 -8.66 -15.92 4.03
N SER A 315 -8.70 -17.25 4.18
CA SER A 315 -8.57 -18.19 3.07
C SER A 315 -9.72 -18.12 2.08
N LEU A 316 -10.95 -17.83 2.56
CA LEU A 316 -12.13 -17.63 1.70
C LEU A 316 -12.03 -16.35 0.86
N ASN A 317 -11.46 -15.27 1.42
CA ASN A 317 -11.14 -14.08 0.65
C ASN A 317 -10.07 -14.35 -0.43
N CYS A 318 -9.04 -15.15 -0.10
CA CYS A 318 -8.03 -15.58 -1.07
C CYS A 318 -8.63 -16.47 -2.16
N LEU A 319 -9.49 -17.44 -1.79
CA LEU A 319 -10.20 -18.29 -2.73
C LEU A 319 -10.99 -17.47 -3.75
N ALA A 320 -11.79 -16.51 -3.27
CA ALA A 320 -12.60 -15.64 -4.14
C ALA A 320 -11.74 -14.86 -5.14
N ALA A 321 -10.58 -14.34 -4.70
CA ALA A 321 -9.65 -13.63 -5.57
C ALA A 321 -8.99 -14.57 -6.60
N CYS A 322 -8.57 -15.78 -6.20
CA CYS A 322 -8.01 -16.79 -7.10
C CYS A 322 -9.02 -17.20 -8.17
N LEU A 323 -10.27 -17.46 -7.78
CA LEU A 323 -11.36 -17.80 -8.71
C LEU A 323 -11.65 -16.67 -9.70
N TYR A 324 -11.68 -15.42 -9.23
CA TYR A 324 -11.84 -14.25 -10.11
C TYR A 324 -10.69 -14.11 -11.11
N LEU A 325 -9.48 -14.37 -10.68
CA LEU A 325 -8.27 -14.37 -11.53
C LEU A 325 -8.14 -15.63 -12.40
N MET A 326 -9.19 -16.47 -12.42
CA MET A 326 -9.33 -17.67 -13.22
C MET A 326 -8.25 -18.75 -12.94
N MET A 327 -7.76 -18.82 -11.68
CA MET A 327 -6.87 -19.90 -11.27
C MET A 327 -7.64 -21.25 -11.34
N PRO A 328 -7.08 -22.29 -11.95
CA PRO A 328 -7.69 -23.62 -12.00
C PRO A 328 -7.94 -24.22 -10.61
N ALA A 329 -9.06 -24.92 -10.43
CA ALA A 329 -9.47 -25.46 -9.13
C ALA A 329 -8.48 -26.50 -8.57
N ASP A 330 -7.81 -27.27 -9.41
CA ASP A 330 -6.74 -28.18 -9.03
C ASP A 330 -5.51 -27.45 -8.47
N GLN A 331 -5.09 -26.36 -9.09
CA GLN A 331 -4.01 -25.50 -8.58
C GLN A 331 -4.40 -24.83 -7.26
N ILE A 332 -5.65 -24.34 -7.13
CA ILE A 332 -6.15 -23.79 -5.85
C ILE A 332 -6.02 -24.87 -4.76
N THR A 333 -6.50 -26.08 -5.03
CA THR A 333 -6.44 -27.20 -4.06
C THR A 333 -5.00 -27.55 -3.69
N GLU A 334 -4.10 -27.62 -4.67
CA GLU A 334 -2.69 -27.94 -4.45
C GLU A 334 -1.97 -26.87 -3.62
N ARG A 335 -2.25 -25.59 -3.86
CA ARG A 335 -1.53 -24.47 -3.21
C ARG A 335 -2.10 -24.08 -1.87
N MET A 336 -3.42 -24.17 -1.67
CA MET A 336 -4.07 -23.83 -0.40
C MET A 336 -3.59 -24.69 0.78
N VAL A 337 -3.31 -25.97 0.54
CA VAL A 337 -2.80 -26.88 1.58
C VAL A 337 -1.35 -26.58 2.00
N ARG A 338 -0.64 -25.80 1.18
CA ARG A 338 0.77 -25.41 1.41
C ARG A 338 0.92 -23.99 1.97
N LEU A 339 -0.19 -23.32 2.32
CA LEU A 339 -0.14 -21.99 2.91
C LEU A 339 0.67 -22.00 4.20
N GLU A 340 1.60 -21.06 4.30
CA GLU A 340 2.44 -20.91 5.48
C GLU A 340 1.91 -19.81 6.40
N PRO A 341 2.13 -19.94 7.73
CA PRO A 341 1.85 -18.88 8.68
C PRO A 341 2.60 -17.60 8.33
N VAL A 342 1.92 -16.48 8.46
CA VAL A 342 2.53 -15.16 8.28
C VAL A 342 3.08 -14.68 9.62
N ALA A 343 4.40 -14.44 9.71
CA ALA A 343 5.03 -13.89 10.90
C ALA A 343 4.43 -12.53 11.25
N MET A 344 3.65 -12.47 12.31
CA MET A 344 3.07 -11.24 12.83
C MET A 344 4.04 -10.59 13.83
N ARG A 345 4.00 -9.25 13.99
CA ARG A 345 4.90 -8.47 14.85
C ARG A 345 4.92 -8.84 16.35
N LEU A 346 4.09 -9.78 16.79
CA LEU A 346 4.02 -10.30 18.15
C LEU A 346 4.52 -11.74 18.19
N GLU A 347 5.80 -11.96 17.92
CA GLU A 347 6.48 -13.11 18.50
C GLU A 347 6.69 -12.80 19.97
N VAL A 348 5.96 -13.48 20.84
CA VAL A 348 6.28 -13.58 22.27
C VAL A 348 7.63 -14.32 22.33
N LYS A 349 8.73 -13.58 22.46
CA LYS A 349 10.00 -14.19 22.82
C LYS A 349 9.87 -14.66 24.26
N GLU A 350 9.78 -15.97 24.47
CA GLU A 350 9.99 -16.54 25.80
C GLU A 350 11.36 -16.09 26.28
N GLY A 351 11.36 -15.19 27.27
CA GLY A 351 12.56 -14.78 27.95
C GLY A 351 13.14 -15.98 28.69
N LYS A 352 14.32 -16.44 28.34
CA LYS A 352 15.11 -17.30 29.22
C LYS A 352 15.41 -16.52 30.48
N GLN A 353 14.90 -17.00 31.61
CA GLN A 353 15.31 -16.59 32.97
C GLN A 353 16.78 -16.95 33.18
#